data_749af2cc75b67df18666e28c31b2604b
#
_entry.id   749af2cc75b67df18666e28c31b2604b
#
_cell.length_a   1.000
_cell.length_b   1.000
_cell.length_c   1.000
_cell.angle_alpha   90.00
_cell.angle_beta   90.00
_cell.angle_gamma   90.00
#
_symmetry.space_group_name_H-M   'P 1'
#
loop_
_entity.id
_entity.type
_entity.pdbx_description
1 polymer ?
#
loop_
_entity_poly.entity_id
_entity_poly.type
_entity_poly.pdbx_seq_one_letter_code
_entity_poly.pdbx_strand_id
1 'polypeptide(L)'
;MPSASVVNIEGVLVATAPWVVSDALWERIEPLLPRVERRFRYPGRKRVPDRLALQGILFVLHTGIAWRHLPPELGFGGGSTCHRRMDEWQRAAVWERLHAVLLAELRAAGELEWSRAVVDGSHVQAKKGAPRRARARLIEPDRAPSITFS
;
A
#
# COMPACT_ATOMS: atom_id res chain seq x y z
N MET A 1 12.40 12.45 9.22
CA MET A 1 13.40 11.37 9.27
C MET A 1 12.69 10.12 9.75
N PRO A 2 12.61 9.05 8.97
CA PRO A 2 12.02 7.80 9.43
C PRO A 2 12.92 7.21 10.52
N SER A 3 12.35 6.97 11.70
CA SER A 3 13.02 6.23 12.75
C SER A 3 13.29 4.81 12.26
N ALA A 4 14.55 4.49 12.02
CA ALA A 4 14.95 3.12 11.83
C ALA A 4 14.71 2.38 13.14
N SER A 5 13.84 1.37 13.12
CA SER A 5 13.67 0.49 14.27
C SER A 5 14.99 -0.23 14.54
N VAL A 6 15.59 0.04 15.68
CA VAL A 6 16.87 -0.52 16.07
C VAL A 6 16.61 -1.77 16.90
N VAL A 7 17.01 -2.93 16.42
CA VAL A 7 16.97 -4.18 17.19
C VAL A 7 18.34 -4.40 17.83
N ASN A 8 18.36 -4.53 19.14
CA ASN A 8 19.58 -4.78 19.88
C ASN A 8 19.83 -6.31 19.94
N ILE A 9 20.82 -6.78 19.21
CA ILE A 9 21.32 -8.16 19.31
C ILE A 9 22.76 -8.06 19.79
N GLU A 10 23.02 -8.50 21.00
CA GLU A 10 24.37 -8.57 21.61
C GLU A 10 25.16 -7.23 21.59
N GLY A 11 24.47 -6.12 21.91
CA GLY A 11 25.15 -4.82 22.02
C GLY A 11 25.50 -4.13 20.70
N VAL A 12 25.14 -4.72 19.56
CA VAL A 12 25.30 -4.10 18.25
C VAL A 12 23.97 -3.52 17.81
N LEU A 13 23.94 -2.20 17.60
CA LEU A 13 22.78 -1.49 17.04
C LEU A 13 22.72 -1.79 15.54
N VAL A 14 21.92 -2.78 15.16
CA VAL A 14 21.63 -3.07 13.76
C VAL A 14 20.39 -2.32 13.33
N ALA A 15 20.56 -1.33 12.47
CA ALA A 15 19.42 -0.66 11.84
C ALA A 15 18.71 -1.65 10.92
N THR A 16 17.48 -2.04 11.28
CA THR A 16 16.63 -2.87 10.42
C THR A 16 16.19 -2.08 9.19
N ALA A 17 16.25 -2.71 8.02
CA ALA A 17 15.81 -2.08 6.79
C ALA A 17 14.30 -1.70 6.89
N PRO A 18 13.88 -0.55 6.30
CA PRO A 18 12.51 -0.03 6.45
C PRO A 18 11.40 -0.96 5.98
N TRP A 19 11.73 -1.92 5.13
CA TRP A 19 10.78 -2.92 4.62
C TRP A 19 10.71 -4.19 5.45
N VAL A 20 11.55 -4.33 6.48
CA VAL A 20 11.50 -5.47 7.39
C VAL A 20 10.39 -5.27 8.40
N VAL A 21 9.43 -6.19 8.42
CA VAL A 21 8.30 -6.16 9.34
C VAL A 21 8.70 -6.84 10.65
N SER A 22 8.69 -6.09 11.77
CA SER A 22 8.93 -6.63 13.10
C SER A 22 7.80 -7.59 13.52
N ASP A 23 8.08 -8.47 14.48
CA ASP A 23 7.08 -9.43 14.97
C ASP A 23 5.90 -8.69 15.62
N ALA A 24 6.17 -7.65 16.40
CA ALA A 24 5.14 -6.84 17.03
C ALA A 24 4.20 -6.15 16.00
N LEU A 25 4.75 -5.68 14.89
CA LEU A 25 3.94 -5.11 13.82
C LEU A 25 3.17 -6.20 13.08
N TRP A 26 3.80 -7.36 12.85
CA TRP A 26 3.16 -8.49 12.19
C TRP A 26 1.94 -9.01 12.95
N GLU A 27 2.04 -9.16 14.27
CA GLU A 27 0.93 -9.57 15.14
C GLU A 27 -0.31 -8.67 15.01
N ARG A 28 -0.13 -7.41 14.68
CA ARG A 28 -1.23 -6.46 14.43
C ARG A 28 -1.80 -6.55 13.03
N ILE A 29 -0.98 -6.87 12.05
CA ILE A 29 -1.36 -6.93 10.63
C ILE A 29 -2.03 -8.27 10.30
N GLU A 30 -1.49 -9.38 10.80
CA GLU A 30 -1.93 -10.73 10.46
C GLU A 30 -3.45 -10.94 10.63
N PRO A 31 -4.10 -10.51 11.73
CA PRO A 31 -5.54 -10.69 11.89
C PRO A 31 -6.39 -9.87 10.92
N LEU A 32 -5.82 -8.83 10.28
CA LEU A 32 -6.51 -7.99 9.30
C LEU A 32 -6.51 -8.60 7.91
N LEU A 33 -5.61 -9.55 7.66
CA LEU A 33 -5.45 -10.15 6.34
C LEU A 33 -6.57 -11.15 6.04
N PRO A 34 -7.05 -11.21 4.79
CA PRO A 34 -8.03 -12.21 4.39
C PRO A 34 -7.39 -13.60 4.41
N ARG A 35 -8.04 -14.54 5.09
CA ARG A 35 -7.64 -15.94 5.06
C ARG A 35 -8.06 -16.58 3.75
N VAL A 36 -7.09 -17.07 3.01
CA VAL A 36 -7.35 -17.79 1.76
C VAL A 36 -7.09 -19.28 2.01
N GLU A 37 -8.17 -20.04 1.99
CA GLU A 37 -8.09 -21.50 2.11
C GLU A 37 -7.49 -22.09 0.84
N ARG A 38 -6.57 -23.05 1.01
CA ARG A 38 -5.98 -23.78 -0.09
C ARG A 38 -6.98 -24.83 -0.57
N ARG A 39 -7.20 -24.89 -1.88
CA ARG A 39 -8.05 -25.92 -2.47
C ARG A 39 -7.52 -27.32 -2.13
N PHE A 40 -8.37 -28.20 -1.64
CA PHE A 40 -8.01 -29.58 -1.33
C PHE A 40 -7.69 -30.37 -2.61
N ARG A 41 -8.54 -30.22 -3.63
CA ARG A 41 -8.37 -30.86 -4.93
C ARG A 41 -7.62 -29.91 -5.86
N TYR A 42 -6.45 -30.30 -6.35
CA TYR A 42 -5.56 -29.45 -7.18
C TYR A 42 -5.07 -28.18 -6.46
N PRO A 43 -4.28 -28.34 -5.39
CA PRO A 43 -3.86 -27.20 -4.56
C PRO A 43 -2.93 -26.21 -5.26
N GLY A 44 -2.34 -26.55 -6.40
CA GLY A 44 -1.39 -25.72 -7.12
C GLY A 44 -0.10 -25.45 -6.36
N ARG A 45 0.67 -24.46 -6.82
CA ARG A 45 1.89 -24.01 -6.16
C ARG A 45 1.59 -23.40 -4.79
N LYS A 46 2.45 -23.67 -3.79
CA LYS A 46 2.32 -23.08 -2.47
C LYS A 46 2.35 -21.54 -2.55
N ARG A 47 1.41 -20.90 -1.88
CA ARG A 47 1.31 -19.45 -1.81
C ARG A 47 2.51 -18.88 -1.03
N VAL A 48 3.09 -17.78 -1.51
CA VAL A 48 4.13 -17.06 -0.77
C VAL A 48 3.54 -16.59 0.57
N PRO A 49 4.25 -16.77 1.70
CA PRO A 49 3.80 -16.29 3.00
C PRO A 49 3.45 -14.81 2.97
N ASP A 50 2.35 -14.44 3.62
CA ASP A 50 1.83 -13.08 3.58
C ASP A 50 2.80 -12.04 4.12
N ARG A 51 3.57 -12.40 5.17
CA ARG A 51 4.61 -11.54 5.73
C ARG A 51 5.71 -11.22 4.71
N LEU A 52 6.17 -12.22 3.95
CA LEU A 52 7.18 -12.01 2.91
C LEU A 52 6.62 -11.18 1.76
N ALA A 53 5.38 -11.43 1.36
CA ALA A 53 4.73 -10.62 0.33
C ALA A 53 4.56 -9.16 0.78
N LEU A 54 4.23 -8.91 2.05
CA LEU A 54 4.16 -7.57 2.61
C LEU A 54 5.53 -6.88 2.59
N GLN A 55 6.59 -7.58 2.98
CA GLN A 55 7.95 -7.04 2.92
C GLN A 55 8.35 -6.69 1.49
N GLY A 56 7.98 -7.51 0.51
CA GLY A 56 8.19 -7.21 -0.91
C GLY A 56 7.42 -5.97 -1.38
N ILE A 57 6.18 -5.81 -0.94
CA ILE A 57 5.37 -4.62 -1.21
C ILE A 57 6.05 -3.37 -0.61
N LEU A 58 6.45 -3.43 0.65
CA LEU A 58 7.12 -2.32 1.34
C LEU A 58 8.46 -1.98 0.67
N PHE A 59 9.21 -2.99 0.23
CA PHE A 59 10.46 -2.78 -0.51
C PHE A 59 10.23 -1.99 -1.80
N VAL A 60 9.25 -2.37 -2.61
CA VAL A 60 8.91 -1.68 -3.85
C VAL A 60 8.43 -0.25 -3.59
N LEU A 61 7.58 -0.06 -2.57
CA LEU A 61 7.07 1.26 -2.20
C LEU A 61 8.18 2.17 -1.66
N HIS A 62 9.11 1.64 -0.88
CA HIS A 62 10.22 2.40 -0.31
C HIS A 62 11.26 2.78 -1.36
N THR A 63 11.64 1.84 -2.21
CA THR A 63 12.67 2.06 -3.24
C THR A 63 12.14 2.75 -4.49
N GLY A 64 10.83 2.68 -4.74
CA GLY A 64 10.20 3.25 -5.94
C GLY A 64 10.50 2.51 -7.23
N ILE A 65 11.07 1.30 -7.18
CA ILE A 65 11.34 0.47 -8.37
C ILE A 65 10.05 -0.03 -9.01
N ALA A 66 10.13 -0.45 -10.26
CA ALA A 66 9.00 -1.13 -10.89
C ALA A 66 8.85 -2.56 -10.32
N TRP A 67 7.62 -3.05 -10.21
CA TRP A 67 7.32 -4.38 -9.69
C TRP A 67 8.13 -5.51 -10.35
N ARG A 68 8.34 -5.42 -11.66
CA ARG A 68 9.14 -6.39 -12.44
C ARG A 68 10.60 -6.45 -12.05
N HIS A 69 11.10 -5.41 -11.38
CA HIS A 69 12.50 -5.31 -10.95
C HIS A 69 12.72 -5.76 -9.50
N LEU A 70 11.67 -6.27 -8.84
CA LEU A 70 11.82 -6.83 -7.50
C LEU A 70 12.79 -8.01 -7.55
N PRO A 71 13.94 -7.96 -6.84
CA PRO A 71 14.93 -9.04 -6.87
C PRO A 71 14.36 -10.32 -6.26
N PRO A 72 14.34 -11.44 -6.98
CA PRO A 72 13.88 -12.73 -6.45
C PRO A 72 14.77 -13.26 -5.32
N GLU A 73 16.03 -12.84 -5.28
CA GLU A 73 17.03 -13.25 -4.29
C GLU A 73 16.66 -12.83 -2.87
N LEU A 74 15.85 -11.79 -2.71
CA LEU A 74 15.36 -11.32 -1.42
C LEU A 74 14.29 -12.24 -0.79
N GLY A 75 13.81 -13.22 -1.53
CA GLY A 75 12.86 -14.21 -1.02
C GLY A 75 11.42 -13.72 -0.84
N PHE A 76 11.11 -12.49 -1.26
CA PHE A 76 9.76 -11.92 -1.14
C PHE A 76 8.75 -12.50 -2.14
N GLY A 77 9.20 -13.34 -3.04
CA GLY A 77 8.44 -13.79 -4.20
C GLY A 77 8.62 -12.86 -5.41
N GLY A 78 7.96 -13.18 -6.51
CA GLY A 78 8.04 -12.35 -7.71
C GLY A 78 7.24 -11.06 -7.58
N GLY A 79 7.67 -10.00 -8.28
CA GLY A 79 7.00 -8.70 -8.25
C GLY A 79 5.53 -8.75 -8.66
N SER A 80 5.16 -9.59 -9.63
CA SER A 80 3.76 -9.82 -10.01
C SER A 80 2.93 -10.47 -8.89
N THR A 81 3.56 -11.32 -8.09
CA THR A 81 2.91 -11.94 -6.93
C THR A 81 2.66 -10.90 -5.84
N CYS A 82 3.64 -10.06 -5.52
CA CYS A 82 3.49 -8.98 -4.54
C CYS A 82 2.45 -7.96 -4.99
N HIS A 83 2.45 -7.55 -6.26
CA HIS A 83 1.47 -6.63 -6.82
C HIS A 83 0.04 -7.18 -6.72
N ARG A 84 -0.17 -8.42 -7.14
CA ARG A 84 -1.47 -9.08 -7.04
C ARG A 84 -1.94 -9.20 -5.58
N ARG A 85 -1.01 -9.44 -4.65
CA ARG A 85 -1.32 -9.49 -3.22
C ARG A 85 -1.73 -8.13 -2.68
N MET A 86 -1.05 -7.07 -3.09
CA MET A 86 -1.41 -5.70 -2.76
C MET A 86 -2.83 -5.37 -3.24
N ASP A 87 -3.18 -5.72 -4.48
CA ASP A 87 -4.52 -5.54 -5.03
C ASP A 87 -5.59 -6.32 -4.26
N GLU A 88 -5.28 -7.57 -3.92
CA GLU A 88 -6.16 -8.43 -3.12
C GLU A 88 -6.47 -7.78 -1.76
N TRP A 89 -5.45 -7.28 -1.07
CA TRP A 89 -5.59 -6.63 0.22
C TRP A 89 -6.26 -5.26 0.13
N GLN A 90 -6.06 -4.54 -0.97
CA GLN A 90 -6.80 -3.30 -1.24
C GLN A 90 -8.30 -3.56 -1.37
N ARG A 91 -8.69 -4.58 -2.13
CA ARG A 91 -10.12 -4.95 -2.27
C ARG A 91 -10.74 -5.45 -0.96
N ALA A 92 -9.94 -6.03 -0.09
CA ALA A 92 -10.36 -6.47 1.24
C ALA A 92 -10.33 -5.35 2.29
N ALA A 93 -10.05 -4.11 1.91
CA ALA A 93 -9.94 -2.95 2.80
C ALA A 93 -8.96 -3.15 3.97
N VAL A 94 -7.87 -3.91 3.73
CA VAL A 94 -6.85 -4.18 4.74
C VAL A 94 -6.11 -2.91 5.11
N TRP A 95 -5.79 -2.08 4.11
CA TRP A 95 -5.01 -0.86 4.33
C TRP A 95 -5.75 0.18 5.16
N GLU A 96 -7.06 0.34 4.93
CA GLU A 96 -7.92 1.23 5.70
C GLU A 96 -8.00 0.77 7.16
N ARG A 97 -8.18 -0.55 7.39
CA ARG A 97 -8.21 -1.12 8.74
C ARG A 97 -6.86 -0.99 9.45
N LEU A 98 -5.77 -1.27 8.76
CA LEU A 98 -4.42 -1.10 9.29
C LEU A 98 -4.15 0.35 9.67
N HIS A 99 -4.50 1.28 8.80
CA HIS A 99 -4.36 2.71 9.07
C HIS A 99 -5.15 3.13 10.31
N ALA A 100 -6.38 2.68 10.45
CA ALA A 100 -7.22 2.96 11.62
C ALA A 100 -6.60 2.41 12.92
N VAL A 101 -6.05 1.20 12.90
CA VAL A 101 -5.38 0.57 14.05
C VAL A 101 -4.13 1.37 14.44
N LEU A 102 -3.28 1.71 13.49
CA LEU A 102 -2.05 2.46 13.74
C LEU A 102 -2.35 3.88 14.25
N LEU A 103 -3.36 4.54 13.71
CA LEU A 103 -3.79 5.86 14.21
C LEU A 103 -4.33 5.78 15.65
N ALA A 104 -5.10 4.73 15.97
CA ALA A 104 -5.62 4.53 17.31
C ALA A 104 -4.48 4.34 18.32
N GLU A 105 -3.44 3.59 17.96
CA GLU A 105 -2.27 3.38 18.79
C GLU A 105 -1.44 4.65 18.99
N LEU A 106 -1.21 5.42 17.92
CA LEU A 106 -0.51 6.69 18.01
C LEU A 106 -1.25 7.70 18.89
N ARG A 107 -2.58 7.71 18.82
CA ARG A 107 -3.42 8.52 19.73
C ARG A 107 -3.30 8.06 21.17
N ALA A 108 -3.35 6.76 21.41
CA ALA A 108 -3.22 6.19 22.76
C ALA A 108 -1.83 6.45 23.35
N ALA A 109 -0.79 6.48 22.54
CA ALA A 109 0.56 6.82 22.95
C ALA A 109 0.78 8.33 23.16
N GLY A 110 -0.20 9.18 22.80
CA GLY A 110 -0.07 10.64 22.91
C GLY A 110 0.92 11.27 21.92
N GLU A 111 1.38 10.51 20.93
CA GLU A 111 2.36 10.98 19.94
C GLU A 111 1.76 11.86 18.84
N LEU A 112 0.42 11.94 18.74
CA LEU A 112 -0.29 12.76 17.78
C LEU A 112 -0.82 14.04 18.45
N GLU A 113 -0.10 15.11 18.32
CA GLU A 113 -0.61 16.47 18.63
C GLU A 113 -1.45 16.99 17.46
N TRP A 114 -2.77 16.84 17.58
CA TRP A 114 -3.72 17.29 16.55
C TRP A 114 -3.74 18.81 16.36
N SER A 115 -3.28 19.58 17.35
CA SER A 115 -3.16 21.03 17.27
C SER A 115 -2.19 21.51 16.19
N ARG A 116 -1.31 20.62 15.73
CA ARG A 116 -0.31 20.87 14.69
C ARG A 116 -0.47 20.03 13.43
N ALA A 117 -1.59 19.32 13.28
CA ALA A 117 -1.89 18.64 12.04
C ALA A 117 -2.17 19.68 10.94
N VAL A 118 -1.13 20.21 10.35
CA VAL A 118 -1.22 20.93 9.09
C VAL A 118 -1.59 19.90 8.05
N VAL A 119 -2.83 19.95 7.57
CA VAL A 119 -3.22 19.23 6.35
C VAL A 119 -2.45 19.89 5.22
N ASP A 120 -1.25 19.37 4.96
CA ASP A 120 -0.53 19.73 3.76
C ASP A 120 -1.34 19.18 2.57
N GLY A 121 -2.00 20.09 1.85
CA GLY A 121 -2.64 19.81 0.59
C GLY A 121 -1.63 19.52 -0.52
N SER A 122 -0.56 18.80 -0.16
CA SER A 122 0.48 18.40 -1.09
C SER A 122 -0.11 17.70 -2.30
N HIS A 123 0.22 18.21 -3.45
CA HIS A 123 -0.12 17.62 -4.73
C HIS A 123 0.33 16.17 -4.75
N VAL A 124 -0.62 15.24 -4.65
CA VAL A 124 -0.37 13.84 -4.96
C VAL A 124 -0.01 13.78 -6.44
N GLN A 125 1.27 13.84 -6.75
CA GLN A 125 1.73 13.56 -8.10
C GLN A 125 1.30 12.14 -8.44
N ALA A 126 0.39 12.01 -9.42
CA ALA A 126 0.03 10.71 -9.96
C ALA A 126 1.29 10.06 -10.50
N LYS A 127 1.81 9.06 -9.77
CA LYS A 127 2.90 8.23 -10.28
C LYS A 127 2.48 7.61 -11.60
N LYS A 128 3.41 7.54 -12.54
CA LYS A 128 3.28 6.95 -13.87
C LYS A 128 2.50 5.63 -13.79
N GLY A 129 1.25 5.63 -14.26
CA GLY A 129 0.35 4.47 -14.16
C GLY A 129 -1.03 4.77 -13.55
N ALA A 130 -1.28 5.95 -13.03
CA ALA A 130 -2.64 6.35 -12.66
C ALA A 130 -3.52 6.41 -13.90
N PRO A 131 -4.79 5.92 -13.86
CA PRO A 131 -5.69 6.00 -14.98
C PRO A 131 -5.84 7.45 -15.41
N ARG A 132 -5.68 7.71 -16.70
CA ARG A 132 -5.91 9.04 -17.29
C ARG A 132 -7.31 9.48 -16.86
N ARG A 133 -7.39 10.59 -16.13
CA ARG A 133 -8.68 11.26 -15.90
C ARG A 133 -9.35 11.43 -17.27
N ALA A 134 -10.52 10.82 -17.43
CA ALA A 134 -11.35 11.08 -18.57
C ALA A 134 -11.55 12.60 -18.65
N ARG A 135 -11.09 13.20 -19.76
CA ARG A 135 -11.43 14.59 -20.04
C ARG A 135 -12.96 14.67 -20.05
N ALA A 136 -13.53 15.37 -19.11
CA ALA A 136 -14.92 15.78 -19.21
C ALA A 136 -15.05 16.52 -20.55
N ARG A 137 -15.75 15.92 -21.50
CA ARG A 137 -16.19 16.64 -22.69
C ARG A 137 -17.10 17.74 -22.17
N LEU A 138 -16.68 18.98 -22.31
CA LEU A 138 -17.57 20.11 -22.26
C LEU A 138 -18.62 19.84 -23.35
N ILE A 139 -19.84 19.57 -22.93
CA ILE A 139 -21.00 19.58 -23.83
C ILE A 139 -21.20 21.05 -24.15
N GLU A 140 -20.80 21.44 -25.34
CA GLU A 140 -21.17 22.74 -25.90
C GLU A 140 -22.71 22.82 -25.94
N PRO A 141 -23.32 23.86 -25.39
CA PRO A 141 -24.76 24.01 -25.50
C PRO A 141 -25.14 24.17 -26.98
N ASP A 142 -26.07 23.32 -27.38
CA ASP A 142 -26.61 23.22 -28.73
C ASP A 142 -27.08 24.60 -29.23
N ARG A 143 -26.53 25.01 -30.37
CA ARG A 143 -26.85 26.27 -31.03
C ARG A 143 -28.29 26.19 -31.54
N ALA A 144 -29.18 26.95 -30.92
CA ALA A 144 -30.59 27.03 -31.33
C ALA A 144 -30.69 27.36 -32.83
N PRO A 145 -31.57 26.70 -33.59
CA PRO A 145 -31.77 27.02 -34.99
C PRO A 145 -32.40 28.41 -35.15
N SER A 146 -31.77 29.24 -35.96
CA SER A 146 -32.29 30.54 -36.32
C SER A 146 -33.54 30.36 -37.18
N ILE A 147 -34.68 30.79 -36.68
CA ILE A 147 -35.92 30.85 -37.45
C ILE A 147 -35.85 32.10 -38.33
N THR A 148 -35.75 31.89 -39.64
CA THR A 148 -35.89 32.95 -40.62
C THR A 148 -37.37 33.11 -40.96
N PHE A 149 -37.95 34.26 -40.61
CA PHE A 149 -39.29 34.65 -41.09
C PHE A 149 -39.10 35.30 -42.43
N SER A 150 -39.83 34.81 -43.46
CA SER A 150 -40.08 35.50 -44.73
C SER A 150 -41.41 36.24 -44.61
#